data_1738e48a4b937d1b03586335ac3f0781
#
_entry.id   1738e48a4b937d1b03586335ac3f0781
#
_cell.length_a   1.000
_cell.length_b   1.000
_cell.length_c   1.000
_cell.angle_alpha   90.00
_cell.angle_beta   90.00
_cell.angle_gamma   90.00
#
_symmetry.space_group_name_H-M   'P 1'
#
loop_
_entity.id
_entity.type
_entity.pdbx_description
1 polymer ?
#
loop_
_entity_poly.entity_id
_entity_poly.type
_entity_poly.pdbx_seq_one_letter_code
_entity_poly.pdbx_strand_id
1 'polypeptide(L)'
;DVVDISNQSSKEGIHIVLELKKDADVNKIRNILYKKTKLEDTYGVNMLAIDDGRPETMNLKQILNTFLEFQYKNMTKKYNVLLEKELEKKEVQEGLIGACDVIDVIIAILRGSRNLKDAKECLMTGNTANIKFRSPGFEEDAKKLCFTERQASAILEMRLYKLIGLEILALQKAYKETLKRIREYRHI
;
A
#
# COMPACT_ATOMS: atom_id res chain seq x y z
N ASP A 1 4.03 -21.62 -64.97
CA ASP A 1 5.04 -20.65 -64.47
C ASP A 1 5.86 -21.18 -63.31
N VAL A 2 5.34 -22.16 -62.49
CA VAL A 2 6.06 -22.91 -61.46
C VAL A 2 6.64 -24.18 -62.07
N VAL A 3 7.94 -24.44 -61.86
CA VAL A 3 8.66 -25.61 -62.35
C VAL A 3 8.70 -26.70 -61.30
N ASP A 4 9.01 -26.34 -60.04
CA ASP A 4 9.12 -27.26 -58.93
C ASP A 4 8.74 -26.62 -57.60
N ILE A 5 8.37 -27.46 -56.65
CA ILE A 5 8.04 -27.06 -55.24
C ILE A 5 8.76 -28.01 -54.31
N SER A 6 9.70 -27.48 -53.52
CA SER A 6 10.46 -28.26 -52.56
C SER A 6 10.20 -27.78 -51.14
N ASN A 7 10.04 -28.69 -50.20
CA ASN A 7 9.93 -28.40 -48.78
C ASN A 7 11.31 -28.60 -48.12
N GLN A 8 11.92 -27.51 -47.73
CA GLN A 8 13.21 -27.44 -47.04
C GLN A 8 13.07 -27.06 -45.56
N SER A 9 11.89 -27.27 -44.99
CA SER A 9 11.61 -26.97 -43.58
C SER A 9 12.54 -27.74 -42.66
N SER A 10 13.06 -27.05 -41.65
CA SER A 10 13.98 -27.59 -40.63
C SER A 10 13.55 -27.19 -39.21
N LYS A 11 14.38 -27.47 -38.22
CA LYS A 11 14.17 -27.00 -36.84
C LYS A 11 14.15 -25.45 -36.70
N GLU A 12 14.69 -24.77 -37.71
CA GLU A 12 14.75 -23.28 -37.73
C GLU A 12 13.44 -22.67 -38.24
N GLY A 13 12.56 -23.46 -38.84
CA GLY A 13 11.26 -22.97 -39.29
C GLY A 13 10.76 -23.62 -40.59
N ILE A 14 9.59 -23.17 -41.03
CA ILE A 14 8.98 -23.65 -42.30
C ILE A 14 9.65 -22.90 -43.46
N HIS A 15 10.21 -23.65 -44.41
CA HIS A 15 10.85 -23.12 -45.59
C HIS A 15 10.39 -23.90 -46.83
N ILE A 16 9.53 -23.29 -47.65
CA ILE A 16 9.01 -23.86 -48.89
C ILE A 16 9.58 -23.02 -50.05
N VAL A 17 10.27 -23.70 -50.94
CA VAL A 17 10.90 -23.08 -52.12
C VAL A 17 10.08 -23.40 -53.38
N LEU A 18 9.72 -22.37 -54.12
CA LEU A 18 9.05 -22.45 -55.41
C LEU A 18 10.05 -22.05 -56.52
N GLU A 19 10.37 -23.01 -57.37
CA GLU A 19 11.19 -22.74 -58.56
C GLU A 19 10.29 -22.28 -59.71
N LEU A 20 10.62 -21.09 -60.27
CA LEU A 20 9.83 -20.48 -61.32
C LEU A 20 10.55 -20.55 -62.66
N LYS A 21 9.80 -20.53 -63.78
CA LYS A 21 10.37 -20.34 -65.11
C LYS A 21 11.07 -19.01 -65.21
N LYS A 22 12.10 -18.96 -66.06
CA LYS A 22 12.96 -17.78 -66.21
C LYS A 22 12.22 -16.47 -66.55
N ASP A 23 11.10 -16.57 -67.25
CA ASP A 23 10.28 -15.42 -67.69
C ASP A 23 8.99 -15.23 -66.86
N ALA A 24 8.90 -15.91 -65.71
CA ALA A 24 7.71 -15.85 -64.85
C ALA A 24 7.63 -14.51 -64.07
N ASP A 25 6.43 -13.94 -64.03
CA ASP A 25 6.14 -12.76 -63.21
C ASP A 25 5.99 -13.15 -61.73
N VAL A 26 7.06 -12.94 -60.95
CA VAL A 26 7.14 -13.29 -59.52
C VAL A 26 6.05 -12.56 -58.74
N ASN A 27 5.76 -11.29 -59.05
CA ASN A 27 4.76 -10.51 -58.32
C ASN A 27 3.34 -11.04 -58.56
N LYS A 28 3.05 -11.45 -59.80
CA LYS A 28 1.76 -12.03 -60.14
C LYS A 28 1.56 -13.36 -59.42
N ILE A 29 2.58 -14.22 -59.39
CA ILE A 29 2.53 -15.49 -58.66
C ILE A 29 2.35 -15.30 -57.15
N ARG A 30 3.11 -14.37 -56.53
CA ARG A 30 2.95 -14.01 -55.15
C ARG A 30 1.54 -13.56 -54.83
N ASN A 31 0.97 -12.66 -55.61
CA ASN A 31 -0.40 -12.15 -55.40
C ASN A 31 -1.46 -13.29 -55.60
N ILE A 32 -1.23 -14.22 -56.49
CA ILE A 32 -2.09 -15.41 -56.65
C ILE A 32 -2.02 -16.32 -55.43
N LEU A 33 -0.81 -16.53 -54.90
CA LEU A 33 -0.62 -17.30 -53.69
C LEU A 33 -1.35 -16.70 -52.48
N TYR A 34 -1.20 -15.42 -52.25
CA TYR A 34 -1.94 -14.73 -51.17
C TYR A 34 -3.44 -14.80 -51.39
N LYS A 35 -3.94 -14.66 -52.59
CA LYS A 35 -5.38 -14.66 -52.89
C LYS A 35 -6.02 -16.05 -52.91
N LYS A 36 -5.26 -17.07 -53.33
CA LYS A 36 -5.79 -18.43 -53.56
C LYS A 36 -5.40 -19.48 -52.51
N THR A 37 -4.47 -19.14 -51.63
CA THR A 37 -4.03 -20.00 -50.54
C THR A 37 -4.25 -19.34 -49.20
N LYS A 38 -3.99 -20.05 -48.11
CA LYS A 38 -4.03 -19.55 -46.75
C LYS A 38 -2.70 -18.88 -46.27
N LEU A 39 -1.87 -18.39 -47.22
CA LEU A 39 -0.68 -17.64 -46.83
C LEU A 39 -1.01 -16.28 -46.21
N GLU A 40 -2.17 -15.73 -46.53
CA GLU A 40 -2.76 -14.59 -45.87
C GLU A 40 -4.15 -14.98 -45.41
N ASP A 41 -4.40 -14.84 -44.13
CA ASP A 41 -5.69 -15.18 -43.52
C ASP A 41 -6.06 -14.12 -42.51
N THR A 42 -7.34 -13.96 -42.24
CA THR A 42 -7.86 -13.05 -41.23
C THR A 42 -8.19 -13.81 -39.96
N TYR A 43 -7.67 -13.33 -38.85
CA TYR A 43 -8.00 -13.88 -37.55
C TYR A 43 -8.92 -12.93 -36.79
N GLY A 44 -10.14 -13.40 -36.53
CA GLY A 44 -11.10 -12.67 -35.71
C GLY A 44 -10.72 -12.74 -34.24
N VAL A 45 -10.22 -11.65 -33.69
CA VAL A 45 -9.88 -11.56 -32.26
C VAL A 45 -11.14 -11.26 -31.46
N ASN A 46 -11.48 -12.17 -30.54
CA ASN A 46 -12.52 -11.95 -29.55
C ASN A 46 -11.89 -11.89 -28.15
N MET A 47 -11.70 -10.70 -27.62
CA MET A 47 -11.09 -10.50 -26.31
C MET A 47 -12.20 -10.41 -25.25
N LEU A 48 -12.52 -11.53 -24.64
CA LEU A 48 -13.40 -11.60 -23.48
C LEU A 48 -12.58 -11.42 -22.21
N ALA A 49 -12.91 -10.43 -21.41
CA ALA A 49 -12.29 -10.16 -20.12
C ALA A 49 -13.35 -9.99 -19.03
N ILE A 50 -12.95 -10.10 -17.77
CA ILE A 50 -13.84 -9.86 -16.64
C ILE A 50 -13.52 -8.46 -16.11
N ASP A 51 -14.49 -7.54 -16.17
CA ASP A 51 -14.42 -6.21 -15.58
C ASP A 51 -15.48 -6.08 -14.49
N ASP A 52 -15.05 -5.68 -13.30
CA ASP A 52 -15.89 -5.52 -12.10
C ASP A 52 -16.85 -6.71 -11.84
N GLY A 53 -16.33 -7.93 -12.05
CA GLY A 53 -17.06 -9.19 -11.86
C GLY A 53 -17.99 -9.58 -13.01
N ARG A 54 -18.00 -8.86 -14.13
CA ARG A 54 -18.81 -9.16 -15.31
C ARG A 54 -17.95 -9.47 -16.53
N PRO A 55 -18.30 -10.52 -17.30
CA PRO A 55 -17.62 -10.80 -18.55
C PRO A 55 -18.06 -9.80 -19.63
N GLU A 56 -17.10 -9.12 -20.23
CA GLU A 56 -17.30 -8.17 -21.32
C GLU A 56 -16.32 -8.42 -22.47
N THR A 57 -16.81 -8.27 -23.70
CA THR A 57 -15.94 -8.29 -24.89
C THR A 57 -15.39 -6.89 -25.13
N MET A 58 -14.07 -6.74 -24.99
CA MET A 58 -13.39 -5.45 -25.02
C MET A 58 -12.42 -5.39 -26.19
N ASN A 59 -12.22 -4.18 -26.71
CA ASN A 59 -11.08 -3.90 -27.58
C ASN A 59 -9.82 -3.63 -26.74
N LEU A 60 -8.65 -3.67 -27.37
CA LEU A 60 -7.35 -3.52 -26.68
C LEU A 60 -7.27 -2.22 -25.85
N LYS A 61 -7.79 -1.10 -26.38
CA LYS A 61 -7.79 0.18 -25.67
C LYS A 61 -8.65 0.13 -24.39
N GLN A 62 -9.82 -0.53 -24.47
CA GLN A 62 -10.68 -0.70 -23.31
C GLN A 62 -9.99 -1.55 -22.24
N ILE A 63 -9.39 -2.68 -22.61
CA ILE A 63 -8.65 -3.55 -21.68
C ILE A 63 -7.55 -2.77 -20.96
N LEU A 64 -6.77 -1.96 -21.69
CA LEU A 64 -5.70 -1.15 -21.10
C LEU A 64 -6.25 -0.10 -20.14
N ASN A 65 -7.32 0.60 -20.51
CA ASN A 65 -7.95 1.59 -19.65
C ASN A 65 -8.54 0.96 -18.37
N THR A 66 -9.29 -0.12 -18.49
CA THR A 66 -9.84 -0.86 -17.36
C THR A 66 -8.73 -1.35 -16.42
N PHE A 67 -7.62 -1.86 -16.99
CA PHE A 67 -6.47 -2.26 -16.18
C PHE A 67 -5.84 -1.08 -15.42
N LEU A 68 -5.69 0.07 -16.06
CA LEU A 68 -5.16 1.27 -15.40
C LEU A 68 -6.08 1.75 -14.29
N GLU A 69 -7.39 1.77 -14.49
CA GLU A 69 -8.37 2.13 -13.48
C GLU A 69 -8.33 1.15 -12.29
N PHE A 70 -8.26 -0.14 -12.57
CA PHE A 70 -8.10 -1.16 -11.54
C PHE A 70 -6.81 -0.97 -10.72
N GLN A 71 -5.69 -0.71 -11.37
CA GLN A 71 -4.41 -0.42 -10.71
C GLN A 71 -4.50 0.84 -9.83
N TYR A 72 -5.11 1.91 -10.35
CA TYR A 72 -5.30 3.14 -9.60
C TYR A 72 -6.16 2.91 -8.34
N LYS A 73 -7.30 2.24 -8.46
CA LYS A 73 -8.16 1.88 -7.32
C LYS A 73 -7.41 1.06 -6.27
N ASN A 74 -6.63 0.06 -6.70
CA ASN A 74 -5.86 -0.80 -5.80
C ASN A 74 -4.73 -0.03 -5.09
N MET A 75 -4.01 0.81 -5.82
CA MET A 75 -2.96 1.65 -5.25
C MET A 75 -3.51 2.64 -4.23
N THR A 76 -4.60 3.34 -4.56
CA THR A 76 -5.28 4.25 -3.65
C THR A 76 -5.71 3.53 -2.37
N LYS A 77 -6.35 2.36 -2.49
CA LYS A 77 -6.74 1.55 -1.33
C LYS A 77 -5.54 1.14 -0.49
N LYS A 78 -4.46 0.69 -1.12
CA LYS A 78 -3.22 0.30 -0.45
C LYS A 78 -2.63 1.45 0.36
N TYR A 79 -2.49 2.63 -0.26
CA TYR A 79 -1.87 3.78 0.41
C TYR A 79 -2.76 4.37 1.49
N ASN A 80 -4.08 4.34 1.34
CA ASN A 80 -5.00 4.74 2.40
C ASN A 80 -4.84 3.86 3.65
N VAL A 81 -4.76 2.53 3.49
CA VAL A 81 -4.52 1.61 4.62
C VAL A 81 -3.15 1.83 5.26
N LEU A 82 -2.10 2.09 4.47
CA LEU A 82 -0.77 2.40 5.00
C LEU A 82 -0.75 3.74 5.74
N LEU A 83 -1.42 4.75 5.19
CA LEU A 83 -1.55 6.07 5.83
C LEU A 83 -2.27 5.96 7.17
N GLU A 84 -3.38 5.23 7.25
CA GLU A 84 -4.13 5.01 8.49
C GLU A 84 -3.25 4.37 9.56
N LYS A 85 -2.50 3.33 9.23
CA LYS A 85 -1.55 2.69 10.15
C LYS A 85 -0.46 3.62 10.64
N GLU A 86 0.10 4.46 9.78
CA GLU A 86 1.13 5.42 10.20
C GLU A 86 0.52 6.57 11.03
N LEU A 87 -0.75 6.95 10.81
CA LEU A 87 -1.45 7.93 11.64
C LEU A 87 -1.73 7.38 13.05
N GLU A 88 -2.17 6.13 13.16
CA GLU A 88 -2.32 5.46 14.47
C GLU A 88 -1.01 5.38 15.23
N LYS A 89 0.06 5.01 14.54
CA LYS A 89 1.41 4.95 15.11
C LYS A 89 1.90 6.33 15.55
N LYS A 90 1.65 7.37 14.76
CA LYS A 90 1.95 8.76 15.10
C LYS A 90 1.25 9.15 16.40
N GLU A 91 -0.06 8.88 16.52
CA GLU A 91 -0.84 9.18 17.71
C GLU A 91 -0.23 8.59 18.99
N VAL A 92 0.15 7.30 18.93
CA VAL A 92 0.79 6.61 20.05
C VAL A 92 2.15 7.23 20.38
N GLN A 93 2.98 7.51 19.38
CA GLN A 93 4.30 8.10 19.58
C GLN A 93 4.22 9.52 20.17
N GLU A 94 3.27 10.34 19.74
CA GLU A 94 3.01 11.66 20.33
C GLU A 94 2.62 11.55 21.80
N GLY A 95 1.75 10.61 22.14
CA GLY A 95 1.38 10.35 23.52
C GLY A 95 2.54 9.92 24.40
N LEU A 96 3.41 9.03 23.88
CA LEU A 96 4.58 8.57 24.63
C LEU A 96 5.63 9.67 24.81
N ILE A 97 5.84 10.54 23.81
CA ILE A 97 6.74 11.69 23.93
C ILE A 97 6.19 12.67 24.97
N GLY A 98 4.90 13.03 24.85
CA GLY A 98 4.26 13.91 25.83
C GLY A 98 4.23 13.33 27.25
N ALA A 99 4.11 12.01 27.39
CA ALA A 99 4.19 11.33 28.67
C ALA A 99 5.58 11.43 29.32
N CYS A 100 6.66 11.44 28.54
CA CYS A 100 8.01 11.61 29.06
C CYS A 100 8.20 12.98 29.73
N ASP A 101 7.54 14.02 29.21
CA ASP A 101 7.64 15.38 29.78
C ASP A 101 6.91 15.53 31.10
N VAL A 102 5.88 14.72 31.35
CA VAL A 102 5.03 14.73 32.56
C VAL A 102 5.11 13.44 33.36
N ILE A 103 6.22 12.73 33.27
CA ILE A 103 6.37 11.38 33.82
C ILE A 103 6.16 11.31 35.34
N ASP A 104 6.60 12.33 36.09
CA ASP A 104 6.45 12.39 37.54
C ASP A 104 4.98 12.46 37.95
N VAL A 105 4.16 13.21 37.19
CA VAL A 105 2.71 13.28 37.36
C VAL A 105 2.08 11.91 37.08
N ILE A 106 2.48 11.24 36.01
CA ILE A 106 1.99 9.92 35.64
C ILE A 106 2.32 8.89 36.73
N ILE A 107 3.54 8.91 37.26
CA ILE A 107 3.94 8.06 38.39
C ILE A 107 3.11 8.36 39.65
N ALA A 108 2.83 9.63 39.93
CA ALA A 108 1.99 10.02 41.06
C ALA A 108 0.55 9.50 40.90
N ILE A 109 -0.02 9.59 39.68
CA ILE A 109 -1.32 9.04 39.33
C ILE A 109 -1.34 7.52 39.57
N LEU A 110 -0.37 6.77 39.03
CA LEU A 110 -0.29 5.31 39.13
C LEU A 110 -0.18 4.86 40.60
N ARG A 111 0.63 5.57 41.42
CA ARG A 111 0.78 5.26 42.84
C ARG A 111 -0.45 5.63 43.67
N GLY A 112 -1.21 6.62 43.24
CA GLY A 112 -2.42 7.09 43.94
C GLY A 112 -3.69 6.35 43.53
N SER A 113 -3.68 5.68 42.38
CA SER A 113 -4.83 4.96 41.81
C SER A 113 -5.06 3.60 42.54
N ARG A 114 -6.32 3.24 42.67
CA ARG A 114 -6.70 1.94 43.23
C ARG A 114 -6.68 0.81 42.21
N ASN A 115 -6.94 1.15 40.95
CA ASN A 115 -6.99 0.20 39.83
C ASN A 115 -6.52 0.90 38.55
N LEU A 116 -6.25 0.10 37.50
CA LEU A 116 -5.80 0.57 36.20
C LEU A 116 -6.84 1.43 35.51
N LYS A 117 -8.14 1.19 35.76
CA LYS A 117 -9.23 1.90 35.11
C LYS A 117 -9.28 3.38 35.57
N ASP A 118 -9.13 3.60 36.90
CA ASP A 118 -9.10 4.97 37.46
C ASP A 118 -7.87 5.76 36.93
N ALA A 119 -6.70 5.07 36.83
CA ALA A 119 -5.51 5.67 36.25
C ALA A 119 -5.72 6.06 34.78
N LYS A 120 -6.30 5.18 33.97
CA LYS A 120 -6.60 5.43 32.56
C LYS A 120 -7.58 6.60 32.39
N GLU A 121 -8.65 6.62 33.18
CA GLU A 121 -9.64 7.70 33.18
C GLU A 121 -9.00 9.05 33.53
N CYS A 122 -8.13 9.09 34.55
CA CYS A 122 -7.40 10.31 34.89
C CYS A 122 -6.50 10.81 33.75
N LEU A 123 -5.77 9.93 33.09
CA LEU A 123 -4.92 10.29 31.95
C LEU A 123 -5.74 10.85 30.77
N MET A 124 -6.96 10.38 30.59
CA MET A 124 -7.82 10.81 29.47
C MET A 124 -8.61 12.08 29.77
N THR A 125 -9.11 12.24 30.99
CA THR A 125 -10.09 13.29 31.33
C THR A 125 -9.59 14.26 32.39
N GLY A 126 -8.44 14.01 33.01
CA GLY A 126 -7.97 14.78 34.17
C GLY A 126 -8.80 14.55 35.43
N ASN A 127 -9.66 13.49 35.49
CA ASN A 127 -10.47 13.22 36.67
C ASN A 127 -9.62 12.63 37.81
N THR A 128 -9.46 13.41 38.89
CA THR A 128 -8.63 13.08 40.07
C THR A 128 -9.42 12.53 41.24
N ALA A 129 -10.74 12.42 41.12
CA ALA A 129 -11.64 12.07 42.25
C ALA A 129 -11.30 10.75 42.99
N ASN A 130 -10.80 9.77 42.23
CA ASN A 130 -10.47 8.42 42.77
C ASN A 130 -8.97 8.22 43.03
N ILE A 131 -8.16 9.29 42.98
CA ILE A 131 -6.71 9.22 43.07
C ILE A 131 -6.22 9.96 44.31
N LYS A 132 -5.38 9.29 45.13
CA LYS A 132 -4.77 9.84 46.32
C LYS A 132 -3.38 10.41 46.00
N PHE A 133 -3.28 11.71 45.76
CA PHE A 133 -1.99 12.37 45.58
C PHE A 133 -1.26 12.61 46.91
N ARG A 134 0.05 12.48 46.91
CA ARG A 134 0.92 12.76 48.06
C ARG A 134 1.26 14.28 48.14
N SER A 135 1.20 14.98 47.04
CA SER A 135 1.51 16.42 46.94
C SER A 135 0.45 17.12 46.11
N PRO A 136 -0.05 18.29 46.55
CA PRO A 136 -1.15 19.01 45.90
C PRO A 136 -0.78 19.50 44.48
N GLY A 137 0.50 19.77 44.21
CA GLY A 137 0.95 20.23 42.88
C GLY A 137 0.71 19.20 41.76
N PHE A 138 0.85 17.89 42.05
CA PHE A 138 0.58 16.83 41.07
C PHE A 138 -0.89 16.70 40.73
N GLU A 139 -1.79 17.06 41.59
CA GLU A 139 -3.23 17.05 41.32
C GLU A 139 -3.61 18.12 40.30
N GLU A 140 -3.06 19.32 40.40
CA GLU A 140 -3.31 20.39 39.44
C GLU A 140 -2.76 20.08 38.05
N ASP A 141 -1.59 19.48 37.97
CA ASP A 141 -1.01 19.07 36.70
C ASP A 141 -1.72 17.85 36.11
N ALA A 142 -2.20 16.93 36.93
CA ALA A 142 -3.01 15.80 36.48
C ALA A 142 -4.34 16.25 35.83
N LYS A 143 -4.97 17.31 36.35
CA LYS A 143 -6.19 17.90 35.76
C LYS A 143 -6.01 18.47 34.36
N LYS A 144 -4.78 18.77 33.95
CA LYS A 144 -4.45 19.31 32.62
C LYS A 144 -4.21 18.22 31.57
N LEU A 145 -4.13 16.94 32.01
CA LEU A 145 -3.88 15.83 31.09
C LEU A 145 -5.11 15.54 30.24
N CYS A 146 -4.87 15.32 28.96
CA CYS A 146 -5.91 15.02 27.97
C CYS A 146 -5.34 14.08 26.90
N PHE A 147 -5.00 12.85 27.30
CA PHE A 147 -4.53 11.83 26.38
C PHE A 147 -5.71 11.08 25.73
N THR A 148 -5.52 10.62 24.50
CA THR A 148 -6.51 9.73 23.88
C THR A 148 -6.50 8.36 24.54
N GLU A 149 -7.55 7.58 24.33
CA GLU A 149 -7.62 6.22 24.89
C GLU A 149 -6.45 5.34 24.45
N ARG A 150 -6.03 5.44 23.20
CA ARG A 150 -4.87 4.70 22.66
C ARG A 150 -3.57 5.15 23.32
N GLN A 151 -3.38 6.46 23.47
CA GLN A 151 -2.23 7.05 24.14
C GLN A 151 -2.18 6.61 25.61
N ALA A 152 -3.27 6.74 26.35
CA ALA A 152 -3.36 6.33 27.73
C ALA A 152 -3.03 4.84 27.92
N SER A 153 -3.55 3.97 27.07
CA SER A 153 -3.22 2.54 27.09
C SER A 153 -1.73 2.29 26.84
N ALA A 154 -1.16 2.93 25.83
CA ALA A 154 0.27 2.79 25.52
C ALA A 154 1.19 3.32 26.64
N ILE A 155 0.79 4.40 27.31
CA ILE A 155 1.51 4.95 28.47
C ILE A 155 1.48 3.96 29.64
N LEU A 156 0.32 3.35 29.94
CA LEU A 156 0.18 2.39 31.03
C LEU A 156 0.94 1.08 30.78
N GLU A 157 1.15 0.70 29.53
CA GLU A 157 1.93 -0.47 29.12
C GLU A 157 3.43 -0.16 28.95
N MET A 158 3.83 1.10 29.09
CA MET A 158 5.21 1.52 28.89
C MET A 158 6.13 0.94 29.96
N ARG A 159 7.23 0.32 29.53
CA ARG A 159 8.26 -0.20 30.43
C ARG A 159 9.18 0.93 30.92
N LEU A 160 9.55 0.90 32.20
CA LEU A 160 10.36 1.94 32.85
C LEU A 160 11.70 2.24 32.15
N TYR A 161 12.35 1.26 31.53
CA TYR A 161 13.62 1.49 30.83
C TYR A 161 13.49 2.42 29.62
N LYS A 162 12.29 2.56 29.05
CA LYS A 162 12.04 3.49 27.92
C LYS A 162 12.14 4.96 28.33
N LEU A 163 12.25 5.25 29.62
CA LEU A 163 12.48 6.60 30.15
C LEU A 163 13.96 6.99 30.15
N ILE A 164 14.87 6.10 29.76
CA ILE A 164 16.28 6.42 29.61
C ILE A 164 16.46 7.38 28.42
N GLY A 165 17.28 8.41 28.57
CA GLY A 165 17.44 9.47 27.58
C GLY A 165 17.77 9.00 26.16
N LEU A 166 18.55 7.91 26.01
CA LEU A 166 18.82 7.31 24.70
C LEU A 166 17.57 6.73 24.03
N GLU A 167 16.67 6.12 24.81
CA GLU A 167 15.41 5.56 24.30
C GLU A 167 14.41 6.68 23.91
N ILE A 168 14.41 7.80 24.63
CA ILE A 168 13.61 8.99 24.27
C ILE A 168 14.09 9.55 22.93
N LEU A 169 15.39 9.66 22.72
CA LEU A 169 15.95 10.10 21.43
C LEU A 169 15.60 9.14 20.29
N ALA A 170 15.64 7.83 20.53
CA ALA A 170 15.22 6.82 19.57
C ALA A 170 13.73 6.97 19.21
N LEU A 171 12.86 7.21 20.20
CA LEU A 171 11.44 7.46 20.00
C LEU A 171 11.20 8.73 19.16
N GLN A 172 11.89 9.82 19.45
CA GLN A 172 11.81 11.06 18.67
C GLN A 172 12.27 10.87 17.22
N LYS A 173 13.33 10.08 16.99
CA LYS A 173 13.80 9.73 15.65
C LYS A 173 12.74 8.91 14.90
N ALA A 174 12.18 7.88 15.55
CA ALA A 174 11.12 7.06 14.97
C ALA A 174 9.87 7.90 14.63
N TYR A 175 9.51 8.88 15.45
CA TYR A 175 8.43 9.82 15.18
C TYR A 175 8.69 10.66 13.93
N LYS A 176 9.90 11.19 13.76
CA LYS A 176 10.29 11.94 12.56
C LYS A 176 10.19 11.09 11.29
N GLU A 177 10.57 9.81 11.36
CA GLU A 177 10.42 8.87 10.24
C GLU A 177 8.95 8.59 9.92
N THR A 178 8.10 8.43 10.94
CA THR A 178 6.64 8.26 10.77
C THR A 178 6.03 9.49 10.07
N LEU A 179 6.41 10.70 10.48
CA LEU A 179 5.95 11.94 9.82
C LEU A 179 6.39 12.03 8.36
N LYS A 180 7.61 11.56 8.04
CA LYS A 180 8.10 11.52 6.65
C LYS A 180 7.24 10.58 5.81
N ARG A 181 6.97 9.36 6.28
CA ARG A 181 6.11 8.38 5.58
C ARG A 181 4.69 8.90 5.38
N ILE A 182 4.09 9.55 6.38
CA ILE A 182 2.77 10.16 6.26
C ILE A 182 2.74 11.20 5.14
N ARG A 183 3.77 12.02 5.01
CA ARG A 183 3.87 12.99 3.91
C ARG A 183 3.97 12.30 2.56
N GLU A 184 4.82 11.27 2.45
CA GLU A 184 4.97 10.48 1.22
C GLU A 184 3.64 9.86 0.81
N TYR A 185 2.92 9.20 1.72
CA TYR A 185 1.64 8.55 1.41
C TYR A 185 0.49 9.51 1.10
N ARG A 186 0.57 10.77 1.52
CA ARG A 186 -0.41 11.81 1.16
C ARG A 186 -0.16 12.43 -0.22
N HIS A 187 1.05 12.28 -0.76
CA HIS A 187 1.44 12.80 -2.07
C HIS A 187 1.16 11.84 -3.23
N ILE A 188 0.84 10.61 -2.93
CA ILE A 188 0.48 9.56 -3.90
C ILE A 188 -1.02 9.56 -4.12
#